data_29a0fa0dd517c411e35192dc981ebe9b
#
_entry.id   29a0fa0dd517c411e35192dc981ebe9b
#
_cell.length_a   1.000
_cell.length_b   1.000
_cell.length_c   1.000
_cell.angle_alpha   90.00
_cell.angle_beta   90.00
_cell.angle_gamma   90.00
#
_symmetry.space_group_name_H-M   'P 1'
#
loop_
_entity.id
_entity.type
_entity.pdbx_description
1 polymer ?
#
loop_
_entity_poly.entity_id
_entity_poly.type
_entity_poly.pdbx_seq_one_letter_code
_entity_poly.pdbx_strand_id
1 'polypeptide(L)'
;MLVGIPKEVKNNEFRVSTTPAGVHSLVIAGHTVFVEKNAGVGSAITDADYVKAGATILDTADEVWAKSEMIIKVKEPVAEEYHRMRKGQILFTYLHLAASRECTDAIIKSGITAIAYETVEVNRFLPLLAPMSEVAGRMSIQVGAAALQRPAGGRGVLLGGVPGVAPGKVVILGGGSVGVSAAAMAIGLRADVTLLDINLKRLVEIDEMFHGQVKTVASSAFAIEEYCTQADLVIGGVLIPGAAAPKLVTDAMVAKMKPGSVLVDVAIDQGGCFEGSHATTHADPTFKVHNSLYYCVANMPGAVPATSTAALSNATLKYSLALANKGWQKAIEEDAALAAGLNVHEGKIMYAAVAAAHG
;
A
#
# COMPACT_ATOMS: atom_id res chain seq x y z
N MET A 1 -28.88 1.21 -1.41
CA MET A 1 -27.98 1.87 -0.42
C MET A 1 -27.51 3.19 -0.98
N LEU A 2 -27.33 4.20 -0.13
CA LEU A 2 -26.73 5.49 -0.47
C LEU A 2 -25.22 5.41 -0.19
N VAL A 3 -24.39 5.48 -1.23
CA VAL A 3 -22.93 5.30 -1.15
C VAL A 3 -22.23 6.63 -1.35
N GLY A 4 -21.32 7.00 -0.47
CA GLY A 4 -20.55 8.23 -0.53
C GLY A 4 -19.07 8.00 -0.80
N ILE A 5 -18.50 8.80 -1.69
CA ILE A 5 -17.11 8.81 -2.07
C ILE A 5 -16.58 10.23 -1.81
N PRO A 6 -16.07 10.52 -0.61
CA PRO A 6 -15.48 11.82 -0.32
C PRO A 6 -14.08 11.94 -0.96
N LYS A 7 -13.63 13.18 -1.12
CA LYS A 7 -12.25 13.51 -1.47
C LYS A 7 -11.33 13.16 -0.30
N GLU A 8 -10.16 12.62 -0.60
CA GLU A 8 -9.12 12.41 0.42
C GLU A 8 -8.49 13.73 0.86
N VAL A 9 -8.24 13.84 2.15
CA VAL A 9 -7.76 15.08 2.78
C VAL A 9 -6.37 14.94 3.40
N LYS A 10 -5.82 13.72 3.50
CA LYS A 10 -4.45 13.52 3.98
C LYS A 10 -3.45 14.17 3.03
N ASN A 11 -2.39 14.71 3.59
CA ASN A 11 -1.32 15.31 2.82
C ASN A 11 -0.71 14.31 1.83
N ASN A 12 -0.52 14.74 0.58
CA ASN A 12 -0.02 13.91 -0.53
C ASN A 12 -0.88 12.67 -0.84
N GLU A 13 -2.18 12.69 -0.49
CA GLU A 13 -3.12 11.67 -0.90
C GLU A 13 -3.98 12.18 -2.06
N PHE A 14 -3.67 11.71 -3.25
CA PHE A 14 -4.31 12.11 -4.51
C PHE A 14 -5.19 11.03 -5.11
N ARG A 15 -5.25 9.85 -4.46
CA ARG A 15 -6.13 8.74 -4.86
C ARG A 15 -7.58 9.06 -4.52
N VAL A 16 -8.49 8.35 -5.16
CA VAL A 16 -9.90 8.26 -4.81
C VAL A 16 -10.28 6.78 -4.71
N SER A 17 -11.24 6.46 -3.87
CA SER A 17 -11.55 5.05 -3.56
C SER A 17 -12.16 4.26 -4.71
N THR A 18 -12.88 4.92 -5.61
CA THR A 18 -13.70 4.26 -6.63
C THR A 18 -13.57 4.98 -7.98
N THR A 19 -13.33 4.20 -9.04
CA THR A 19 -13.31 4.70 -10.42
C THR A 19 -14.74 4.91 -10.97
N PRO A 20 -14.91 5.65 -12.10
CA PRO A 20 -16.21 5.72 -12.80
C PRO A 20 -16.78 4.34 -13.14
N ALA A 21 -15.94 3.36 -13.49
CA ALA A 21 -16.40 1.99 -13.75
C ALA A 21 -16.98 1.33 -12.48
N GLY A 22 -16.34 1.54 -11.33
CA GLY A 22 -16.86 1.07 -10.04
C GLY A 22 -18.17 1.76 -9.65
N VAL A 23 -18.25 3.08 -9.87
CA VAL A 23 -19.49 3.85 -9.68
C VAL A 23 -20.60 3.30 -10.57
N HIS A 24 -20.35 3.09 -11.85
CA HIS A 24 -21.31 2.53 -12.80
C HIS A 24 -21.85 1.17 -12.34
N SER A 25 -20.97 0.30 -11.82
CA SER A 25 -21.36 -1.00 -11.29
C SER A 25 -22.28 -0.89 -10.07
N LEU A 26 -22.02 0.04 -9.17
CA LEU A 26 -22.87 0.33 -8.00
C LEU A 26 -24.26 0.87 -8.45
N VAL A 27 -24.27 1.77 -9.43
CA VAL A 27 -25.51 2.37 -9.97
C VAL A 27 -26.38 1.31 -10.67
N ILE A 28 -25.77 0.44 -11.50
CA ILE A 28 -26.52 -0.66 -12.16
C ILE A 28 -27.08 -1.63 -11.11
N ALA A 29 -26.37 -1.85 -10.01
CA ALA A 29 -26.87 -2.67 -8.89
C ALA A 29 -27.99 -2.01 -8.09
N GLY A 30 -28.45 -0.80 -8.48
CA GLY A 30 -29.58 -0.10 -7.87
C GLY A 30 -29.21 0.81 -6.70
N HIS A 31 -27.94 1.18 -6.57
CA HIS A 31 -27.49 2.10 -5.52
C HIS A 31 -27.37 3.53 -6.02
N THR A 32 -27.56 4.48 -5.13
CA THR A 32 -27.29 5.90 -5.40
C THR A 32 -25.88 6.22 -4.93
N VAL A 33 -25.06 6.80 -5.81
CA VAL A 33 -23.67 7.13 -5.51
C VAL A 33 -23.48 8.65 -5.50
N PHE A 34 -22.97 9.16 -4.39
CA PHE A 34 -22.55 10.54 -4.21
C PHE A 34 -21.03 10.63 -4.24
N VAL A 35 -20.51 11.55 -5.03
CA VAL A 35 -19.06 11.81 -5.12
C VAL A 35 -18.83 13.28 -4.76
N GLU A 36 -17.85 13.55 -3.91
CA GLU A 36 -17.46 14.91 -3.60
C GLU A 36 -16.80 15.56 -4.82
N LYS A 37 -17.12 16.79 -5.06
CA LYS A 37 -16.56 17.62 -6.13
C LYS A 37 -15.05 17.59 -6.12
N ASN A 38 -14.47 17.35 -7.30
CA ASN A 38 -13.02 17.22 -7.50
C ASN A 38 -12.36 16.03 -6.76
N ALA A 39 -13.09 15.06 -6.23
CA ALA A 39 -12.52 13.92 -5.53
C ALA A 39 -11.56 13.09 -6.41
N GLY A 40 -11.84 12.97 -7.69
CA GLY A 40 -11.04 12.17 -8.64
C GLY A 40 -9.91 12.92 -9.35
N VAL A 41 -9.83 14.26 -9.22
CA VAL A 41 -8.90 15.09 -10.02
C VAL A 41 -7.45 14.66 -9.87
N GLY A 42 -7.02 14.32 -8.65
CA GLY A 42 -5.67 13.82 -8.39
C GLY A 42 -5.34 12.51 -9.12
N SER A 43 -6.36 11.73 -9.45
CA SER A 43 -6.26 10.46 -10.20
C SER A 43 -6.59 10.59 -11.67
N ALA A 44 -6.61 11.82 -12.22
CA ALA A 44 -6.97 12.15 -13.59
C ALA A 44 -8.42 11.74 -13.96
N ILE A 45 -9.34 11.78 -12.99
CA ILE A 45 -10.77 11.50 -13.16
C ILE A 45 -11.54 12.79 -12.88
N THR A 46 -12.37 13.22 -13.83
CA THR A 46 -13.16 14.45 -13.70
C THR A 46 -14.52 14.16 -13.06
N ASP A 47 -15.16 15.22 -12.53
CA ASP A 47 -16.55 15.13 -12.05
C ASP A 47 -17.50 14.72 -13.18
N ALA A 48 -17.25 15.15 -14.41
CA ALA A 48 -18.01 14.77 -15.60
C ALA A 48 -17.93 13.26 -15.88
N ASP A 49 -16.78 12.61 -15.63
CA ASP A 49 -16.64 11.17 -15.77
C ASP A 49 -17.51 10.42 -14.76
N TYR A 50 -17.58 10.91 -13.53
CA TYR A 50 -18.46 10.36 -12.50
C TYR A 50 -19.94 10.56 -12.80
N VAL A 51 -20.33 11.74 -13.28
CA VAL A 51 -21.70 12.02 -13.70
C VAL A 51 -22.11 11.10 -14.85
N LYS A 52 -21.24 10.91 -15.83
CA LYS A 52 -21.48 9.97 -16.94
C LYS A 52 -21.64 8.52 -16.46
N ALA A 53 -20.98 8.14 -15.38
CA ALA A 53 -21.12 6.83 -14.73
C ALA A 53 -22.39 6.69 -13.88
N GLY A 54 -23.13 7.78 -13.68
CA GLY A 54 -24.40 7.81 -12.94
C GLY A 54 -24.30 8.34 -11.51
N ALA A 55 -23.17 8.90 -11.09
CA ALA A 55 -23.03 9.54 -9.79
C ALA A 55 -23.67 10.93 -9.75
N THR A 56 -24.02 11.36 -8.55
CA THR A 56 -24.36 12.73 -8.23
C THR A 56 -23.17 13.40 -7.55
N ILE A 57 -22.71 14.53 -8.09
CA ILE A 57 -21.66 15.32 -7.46
C ILE A 57 -22.26 16.21 -6.37
N LEU A 58 -21.62 16.20 -5.20
CA LEU A 58 -21.95 17.09 -4.09
C LEU A 58 -20.77 18.03 -3.83
N ASP A 59 -21.08 19.26 -3.42
CA ASP A 59 -20.04 20.31 -3.33
C ASP A 59 -19.08 20.12 -2.14
N THR A 60 -19.51 19.47 -1.08
CA THR A 60 -18.76 19.34 0.17
C THR A 60 -18.70 17.92 0.72
N ALA A 61 -17.64 17.62 1.48
CA ALA A 61 -17.53 16.39 2.25
C ALA A 61 -18.69 16.22 3.23
N ASP A 62 -19.13 17.30 3.89
CA ASP A 62 -20.22 17.27 4.86
C ASP A 62 -21.52 16.76 4.23
N GLU A 63 -21.83 17.20 3.01
CA GLU A 63 -23.00 16.70 2.27
C GLU A 63 -22.87 15.22 1.90
N VAL A 64 -21.67 14.80 1.43
CA VAL A 64 -21.42 13.40 1.07
C VAL A 64 -21.59 12.50 2.29
N TRP A 65 -20.95 12.84 3.41
CA TRP A 65 -21.04 12.05 4.64
C TRP A 65 -22.48 12.05 5.20
N ALA A 66 -23.16 13.20 5.22
CA ALA A 66 -24.50 13.31 5.77
C ALA A 66 -25.54 12.48 4.99
N LYS A 67 -25.44 12.43 3.66
CA LYS A 67 -26.42 11.74 2.80
C LYS A 67 -26.16 10.24 2.67
N SER A 68 -24.95 9.76 2.98
CA SER A 68 -24.55 8.38 2.67
C SER A 68 -24.76 7.43 3.84
N GLU A 69 -25.17 6.21 3.53
CA GLU A 69 -25.27 5.07 4.46
C GLU A 69 -23.94 4.32 4.55
N MET A 70 -23.17 4.32 3.45
CA MET A 70 -21.83 3.75 3.38
C MET A 70 -20.86 4.76 2.78
N ILE A 71 -19.74 4.96 3.45
CA ILE A 71 -18.60 5.76 2.98
C ILE A 71 -17.49 4.83 2.53
N ILE A 72 -17.00 5.05 1.31
CA ILE A 72 -15.85 4.34 0.75
C ILE A 72 -14.71 5.35 0.58
N LYS A 73 -13.60 5.11 1.28
CA LYS A 73 -12.39 5.96 1.26
C LYS A 73 -11.16 5.16 0.87
N VAL A 74 -10.06 5.85 0.71
CA VAL A 74 -8.72 5.23 0.58
C VAL A 74 -8.05 5.15 1.95
N LYS A 75 -7.97 6.26 2.67
CA LYS A 75 -7.28 6.35 3.97
C LYS A 75 -8.26 6.47 5.13
N GLU A 76 -7.73 6.15 6.31
CA GLU A 76 -8.42 6.35 7.57
C GLU A 76 -8.90 7.80 7.73
N PRO A 77 -10.01 8.04 8.43
CA PRO A 77 -10.45 9.39 8.77
C PRO A 77 -9.39 10.11 9.61
N VAL A 78 -9.28 11.42 9.41
CA VAL A 78 -8.43 12.32 10.18
C VAL A 78 -9.29 13.26 11.05
N ALA A 79 -8.65 14.03 11.95
CA ALA A 79 -9.34 14.85 12.95
C ALA A 79 -10.46 15.74 12.36
N GLU A 80 -10.23 16.31 11.16
CA GLU A 80 -11.24 17.14 10.47
C GLU A 80 -12.44 16.36 9.92
N GLU A 81 -12.37 15.02 9.88
CA GLU A 81 -13.45 14.15 9.41
C GLU A 81 -14.22 13.48 10.56
N TYR A 82 -13.66 13.43 11.78
CA TYR A 82 -14.25 12.64 12.87
C TYR A 82 -15.68 13.04 13.21
N HIS A 83 -16.02 14.32 13.10
CA HIS A 83 -17.36 14.83 13.40
C HIS A 83 -18.42 14.40 12.38
N ARG A 84 -18.01 13.89 11.21
CA ARG A 84 -18.89 13.43 10.13
C ARG A 84 -19.38 12.00 10.31
N MET A 85 -18.62 11.20 11.05
CA MET A 85 -18.94 9.80 11.33
C MET A 85 -20.16 9.69 12.25
N ARG A 86 -21.07 8.76 11.97
CA ARG A 86 -22.28 8.57 12.78
C ARG A 86 -22.66 7.10 12.96
N LYS A 87 -23.40 6.83 14.03
CA LYS A 87 -23.97 5.49 14.31
C LYS A 87 -24.83 4.99 13.13
N GLY A 88 -24.70 3.72 12.80
CA GLY A 88 -25.44 3.05 11.72
C GLY A 88 -24.82 3.24 10.32
N GLN A 89 -23.83 4.09 10.17
CA GLN A 89 -23.10 4.27 8.92
C GLN A 89 -22.02 3.22 8.78
N ILE A 90 -21.71 2.79 7.56
CA ILE A 90 -20.60 1.89 7.24
C ILE A 90 -19.42 2.74 6.75
N LEU A 91 -18.22 2.46 7.24
CA LEU A 91 -16.97 3.00 6.72
C LEU A 91 -16.13 1.85 6.19
N PHE A 92 -15.80 1.88 4.90
CA PHE A 92 -15.00 0.87 4.21
C PHE A 92 -13.76 1.53 3.60
N THR A 93 -12.59 1.29 4.18
CA THR A 93 -11.34 2.00 3.87
C THR A 93 -10.13 1.28 4.49
N TYR A 94 -8.89 1.71 4.18
CA TYR A 94 -7.75 1.42 5.07
C TYR A 94 -7.93 2.17 6.37
N LEU A 95 -7.75 1.52 7.49
CA LEU A 95 -7.98 2.08 8.83
C LEU A 95 -6.70 2.25 9.66
N HIS A 96 -5.76 1.29 9.59
CA HIS A 96 -4.51 1.29 10.34
C HIS A 96 -4.69 1.56 11.85
N LEU A 97 -5.77 1.07 12.45
CA LEU A 97 -6.19 1.44 13.82
C LEU A 97 -5.13 1.11 14.87
N ALA A 98 -4.43 -0.02 14.74
CA ALA A 98 -3.37 -0.39 15.69
C ALA A 98 -2.26 0.68 15.80
N ALA A 99 -2.05 1.51 14.77
CA ALA A 99 -1.04 2.56 14.75
C ALA A 99 -1.54 3.94 15.22
N SER A 100 -2.88 4.12 15.40
CA SER A 100 -3.45 5.42 15.76
C SER A 100 -4.51 5.30 16.83
N ARG A 101 -4.16 5.60 18.08
CA ARG A 101 -5.09 5.67 19.21
C ARG A 101 -6.17 6.71 18.98
N GLU A 102 -5.81 7.89 18.49
CA GLU A 102 -6.74 8.99 18.25
C GLU A 102 -7.85 8.61 17.24
N CYS A 103 -7.47 8.04 16.10
CA CYS A 103 -8.43 7.57 15.09
C CYS A 103 -9.32 6.44 15.64
N THR A 104 -8.74 5.51 16.38
CA THR A 104 -9.46 4.40 17.01
C THR A 104 -10.52 4.92 17.99
N ASP A 105 -10.15 5.83 18.88
CA ASP A 105 -11.06 6.42 19.87
C ASP A 105 -12.19 7.22 19.18
N ALA A 106 -11.89 7.94 18.09
CA ALA A 106 -12.89 8.68 17.32
C ALA A 106 -13.90 7.74 16.64
N ILE A 107 -13.43 6.65 16.04
CA ILE A 107 -14.28 5.62 15.41
C ILE A 107 -15.17 4.93 16.46
N ILE A 108 -14.61 4.55 17.60
CA ILE A 108 -15.36 3.98 18.73
C ILE A 108 -16.45 4.94 19.19
N LYS A 109 -16.12 6.20 19.42
CA LYS A 109 -17.04 7.23 19.90
C LYS A 109 -18.18 7.50 18.92
N SER A 110 -17.92 7.43 17.62
CA SER A 110 -18.93 7.70 16.58
C SER A 110 -20.00 6.63 16.47
N GLY A 111 -19.71 5.40 16.92
CA GLY A 111 -20.60 4.25 16.75
C GLY A 111 -20.75 3.77 15.31
N ILE A 112 -19.88 4.20 14.38
CA ILE A 112 -19.83 3.76 12.99
C ILE A 112 -19.43 2.28 12.91
N THR A 113 -19.86 1.57 11.86
CA THR A 113 -19.37 0.22 11.55
C THR A 113 -18.18 0.35 10.62
N ALA A 114 -16.98 0.07 11.12
CA ALA A 114 -15.72 0.25 10.41
C ALA A 114 -15.15 -1.10 9.93
N ILE A 115 -15.02 -1.21 8.61
CA ILE A 115 -14.51 -2.40 7.91
C ILE A 115 -13.21 -2.01 7.21
N ALA A 116 -12.10 -2.64 7.63
CA ALA A 116 -10.76 -2.31 7.15
C ALA A 116 -10.38 -3.13 5.92
N TYR A 117 -9.83 -2.47 4.90
CA TYR A 117 -9.28 -3.15 3.72
C TYR A 117 -8.13 -4.09 4.09
N GLU A 118 -7.22 -3.64 4.93
CA GLU A 118 -5.99 -4.35 5.27
C GLU A 118 -6.19 -5.59 6.15
N THR A 119 -7.39 -5.81 6.66
CA THR A 119 -7.71 -7.01 7.45
C THR A 119 -8.64 -7.98 6.74
N VAL A 120 -9.13 -7.64 5.53
CA VAL A 120 -9.81 -8.61 4.66
C VAL A 120 -8.79 -9.65 4.22
N GLU A 121 -9.02 -10.92 4.59
CA GLU A 121 -8.04 -11.99 4.40
C GLU A 121 -8.65 -13.24 3.76
N VAL A 122 -7.99 -13.78 2.74
CA VAL A 122 -8.31 -15.06 2.07
C VAL A 122 -7.09 -15.96 2.11
N ASN A 123 -7.13 -17.06 2.86
CA ASN A 123 -6.02 -18.02 2.93
C ASN A 123 -4.64 -17.37 3.21
N ARG A 124 -4.58 -16.47 4.20
CA ARG A 124 -3.41 -15.67 4.56
C ARG A 124 -2.96 -14.67 3.48
N PHE A 125 -3.74 -14.45 2.46
CA PHE A 125 -3.54 -13.41 1.46
C PHE A 125 -4.45 -12.22 1.75
N LEU A 126 -3.93 -11.01 1.64
CA LEU A 126 -4.65 -9.76 1.89
C LEU A 126 -5.02 -9.11 0.54
N PRO A 127 -6.17 -9.49 -0.05
CA PRO A 127 -6.50 -9.13 -1.43
C PRO A 127 -6.70 -7.64 -1.66
N LEU A 128 -7.02 -6.88 -0.60
CA LEU A 128 -7.23 -5.44 -0.71
C LEU A 128 -5.96 -4.63 -0.38
N LEU A 129 -4.96 -5.25 0.27
CA LEU A 129 -3.65 -4.66 0.48
C LEU A 129 -2.70 -4.96 -0.70
N ALA A 130 -2.82 -6.13 -1.30
CA ALA A 130 -1.94 -6.60 -2.37
C ALA A 130 -1.76 -5.60 -3.52
N PRO A 131 -2.81 -4.93 -4.06
CA PRO A 131 -2.63 -3.96 -5.14
C PRO A 131 -1.69 -2.81 -4.79
N MET A 132 -1.73 -2.34 -3.55
CA MET A 132 -0.83 -1.26 -3.10
C MET A 132 0.59 -1.78 -2.89
N SER A 133 0.75 -3.01 -2.43
CA SER A 133 2.05 -3.69 -2.34
C SER A 133 2.66 -3.92 -3.73
N GLU A 134 1.86 -4.26 -4.73
CA GLU A 134 2.30 -4.41 -6.12
C GLU A 134 2.76 -3.07 -6.72
N VAL A 135 1.99 -2.01 -6.51
CA VAL A 135 2.38 -0.66 -6.94
C VAL A 135 3.67 -0.23 -6.27
N ALA A 136 3.77 -0.37 -4.94
CA ALA A 136 4.97 0.01 -4.19
C ALA A 136 6.21 -0.79 -4.64
N GLY A 137 6.07 -2.11 -4.85
CA GLY A 137 7.15 -2.96 -5.35
C GLY A 137 7.65 -2.52 -6.72
N ARG A 138 6.74 -2.22 -7.64
CA ARG A 138 7.11 -1.71 -8.98
C ARG A 138 7.78 -0.34 -8.91
N MET A 139 7.23 0.57 -8.10
CA MET A 139 7.81 1.90 -7.88
C MET A 139 9.20 1.83 -7.25
N SER A 140 9.47 0.88 -6.37
CA SER A 140 10.76 0.78 -5.68
C SER A 140 11.95 0.70 -6.64
N ILE A 141 11.77 0.05 -7.77
CA ILE A 141 12.79 -0.04 -8.81
C ILE A 141 12.91 1.28 -9.59
N GLN A 142 11.80 1.96 -9.88
CA GLN A 142 11.85 3.25 -10.59
C GLN A 142 12.55 4.32 -9.74
N VAL A 143 12.16 4.46 -8.47
CA VAL A 143 12.77 5.46 -7.57
C VAL A 143 14.22 5.08 -7.23
N GLY A 144 14.51 3.79 -7.06
CA GLY A 144 15.86 3.29 -6.84
C GLY A 144 16.78 3.58 -8.03
N ALA A 145 16.31 3.34 -9.25
CA ALA A 145 17.05 3.65 -10.47
C ALA A 145 17.31 5.16 -10.63
N ALA A 146 16.32 5.99 -10.29
CA ALA A 146 16.49 7.45 -10.28
C ALA A 146 17.50 7.90 -9.22
N ALA A 147 17.42 7.36 -8.01
CA ALA A 147 18.33 7.69 -6.92
C ALA A 147 19.78 7.21 -7.17
N LEU A 148 19.99 6.17 -7.99
CA LEU A 148 21.32 5.72 -8.42
C LEU A 148 22.05 6.71 -9.34
N GLN A 149 21.32 7.65 -9.93
CA GLN A 149 21.92 8.66 -10.81
C GLN A 149 22.83 9.62 -10.00
N ARG A 150 23.94 10.05 -10.60
CA ARG A 150 24.91 10.91 -9.93
C ARG A 150 24.33 12.24 -9.43
N PRO A 151 23.45 12.93 -10.18
CA PRO A 151 22.81 14.16 -9.69
C PRO A 151 21.93 13.97 -8.46
N ALA A 152 21.36 12.75 -8.27
CA ALA A 152 20.58 12.38 -7.07
C ALA A 152 21.45 11.97 -5.88
N GLY A 153 22.77 11.93 -6.04
CA GLY A 153 23.73 11.51 -5.01
C GLY A 153 24.14 10.03 -5.10
N GLY A 154 23.56 9.27 -6.01
CA GLY A 154 23.86 7.86 -6.25
C GLY A 154 25.24 7.63 -6.89
N ARG A 155 25.60 6.37 -7.07
CA ARG A 155 26.92 5.97 -7.60
C ARG A 155 27.04 6.05 -9.12
N GLY A 156 26.00 6.45 -9.85
CA GLY A 156 26.03 6.62 -11.31
C GLY A 156 25.96 5.29 -12.07
N VAL A 157 25.17 4.35 -11.59
CA VAL A 157 24.95 3.03 -12.22
C VAL A 157 23.64 3.01 -12.96
N LEU A 158 23.67 2.57 -14.23
CA LEU A 158 22.50 2.23 -15.01
C LEU A 158 22.13 0.76 -14.77
N LEU A 159 20.93 0.48 -14.26
CA LEU A 159 20.54 -0.89 -13.87
C LEU A 159 20.65 -1.91 -14.98
N GLY A 160 20.30 -1.54 -16.22
CA GLY A 160 20.37 -2.46 -17.36
C GLY A 160 21.76 -2.63 -17.97
N GLY A 161 22.75 -1.87 -17.54
CA GLY A 161 24.05 -1.79 -18.23
C GLY A 161 23.90 -1.34 -19.69
N VAL A 162 24.91 -1.56 -20.48
CA VAL A 162 24.90 -1.42 -21.95
C VAL A 162 25.82 -2.48 -22.55
N PRO A 163 25.76 -2.79 -23.87
CA PRO A 163 26.70 -3.73 -24.48
C PRO A 163 28.15 -3.43 -24.10
N GLY A 164 28.84 -4.41 -23.52
CA GLY A 164 30.20 -4.29 -23.00
C GLY A 164 30.29 -3.81 -21.53
N VAL A 165 29.17 -3.42 -20.89
CA VAL A 165 29.13 -3.04 -19.46
C VAL A 165 28.07 -3.87 -18.73
N ALA A 166 28.49 -4.55 -17.67
CA ALA A 166 27.58 -5.39 -16.87
C ALA A 166 26.42 -4.58 -16.24
N PRO A 167 25.24 -5.20 -16.07
CA PRO A 167 24.12 -4.57 -15.40
C PRO A 167 24.40 -4.32 -13.91
N GLY A 168 23.63 -3.40 -13.32
CA GLY A 168 23.62 -3.14 -11.89
C GLY A 168 23.03 -4.32 -11.10
N LYS A 169 23.55 -4.53 -9.89
CA LYS A 169 23.10 -5.59 -8.98
C LYS A 169 21.95 -5.08 -8.11
N VAL A 170 20.81 -5.73 -8.22
CA VAL A 170 19.62 -5.49 -7.41
C VAL A 170 19.41 -6.64 -6.44
N VAL A 171 19.33 -6.34 -5.16
CA VAL A 171 19.01 -7.31 -4.11
C VAL A 171 17.64 -7.00 -3.53
N ILE A 172 16.78 -8.01 -3.46
CA ILE A 172 15.42 -7.88 -2.96
C ILE A 172 15.29 -8.77 -1.72
N LEU A 173 14.88 -8.17 -0.61
CA LEU A 173 14.64 -8.85 0.66
C LEU A 173 13.14 -9.07 0.84
N GLY A 174 12.71 -10.34 0.78
CA GLY A 174 11.32 -10.78 0.87
C GLY A 174 10.69 -11.10 -0.48
N GLY A 175 10.13 -12.29 -0.61
CA GLY A 175 9.44 -12.83 -1.78
C GLY A 175 7.92 -12.62 -1.80
N GLY A 176 7.39 -11.68 -1.01
CA GLY A 176 5.98 -11.29 -0.99
C GLY A 176 5.55 -10.48 -2.23
N SER A 177 4.35 -9.89 -2.19
CA SER A 177 3.81 -9.08 -3.31
C SER A 177 4.73 -7.92 -3.71
N VAL A 178 5.35 -7.25 -2.73
CA VAL A 178 6.34 -6.19 -2.98
C VAL A 178 7.54 -6.74 -3.73
N GLY A 179 8.17 -7.81 -3.21
CA GLY A 179 9.41 -8.33 -3.77
C GLY A 179 9.25 -8.93 -5.16
N VAL A 180 8.18 -9.68 -5.41
CA VAL A 180 7.87 -10.21 -6.75
C VAL A 180 7.63 -9.09 -7.75
N SER A 181 6.90 -8.04 -7.36
CA SER A 181 6.65 -6.88 -8.22
C SER A 181 7.92 -6.08 -8.50
N ALA A 182 8.81 -5.94 -7.50
CA ALA A 182 10.12 -5.35 -7.67
C ALA A 182 11.00 -6.20 -8.62
N ALA A 183 11.02 -7.52 -8.43
CA ALA A 183 11.78 -8.43 -9.29
C ALA A 183 11.32 -8.34 -10.76
N ALA A 184 10.00 -8.34 -11.01
CA ALA A 184 9.45 -8.18 -12.36
C ALA A 184 9.93 -6.90 -13.05
N MET A 185 9.97 -5.78 -12.32
CA MET A 185 10.46 -4.51 -12.87
C MET A 185 11.99 -4.52 -13.07
N ALA A 186 12.74 -5.08 -12.13
CA ALA A 186 14.19 -5.12 -12.21
C ALA A 186 14.69 -5.97 -13.39
N ILE A 187 14.11 -7.15 -13.61
CA ILE A 187 14.42 -7.99 -14.79
C ILE A 187 13.96 -7.32 -16.10
N GLY A 188 12.82 -6.61 -16.07
CA GLY A 188 12.36 -5.80 -17.21
C GLY A 188 13.35 -4.72 -17.61
N LEU A 189 14.09 -4.15 -16.65
CA LEU A 189 15.20 -3.23 -16.87
C LEU A 189 16.53 -3.95 -17.17
N ARG A 190 16.56 -5.28 -17.24
CA ARG A 190 17.73 -6.14 -17.46
C ARG A 190 18.78 -6.04 -16.35
N ALA A 191 18.41 -5.74 -15.12
CA ALA A 191 19.28 -5.75 -13.97
C ALA A 191 19.72 -7.19 -13.59
N ASP A 192 20.85 -7.32 -12.87
CA ASP A 192 21.27 -8.57 -12.24
C ASP A 192 20.53 -8.69 -10.88
N VAL A 193 19.49 -9.55 -10.82
CA VAL A 193 18.54 -9.60 -9.71
C VAL A 193 18.78 -10.83 -8.84
N THR A 194 18.89 -10.61 -7.53
CA THR A 194 18.87 -11.65 -6.50
C THR A 194 17.76 -11.37 -5.50
N LEU A 195 16.91 -12.37 -5.21
CA LEU A 195 15.85 -12.27 -4.24
C LEU A 195 16.08 -13.26 -3.10
N LEU A 196 16.00 -12.76 -1.85
CA LEU A 196 16.17 -13.55 -0.64
C LEU A 196 14.83 -13.70 0.10
N ASP A 197 14.49 -14.92 0.49
CA ASP A 197 13.35 -15.23 1.35
C ASP A 197 13.68 -16.40 2.29
N ILE A 198 13.03 -16.44 3.45
CA ILE A 198 13.17 -17.56 4.41
C ILE A 198 12.36 -18.79 4.00
N ASN A 199 11.35 -18.61 3.18
CA ASN A 199 10.43 -19.66 2.76
C ASN A 199 10.90 -20.33 1.47
N LEU A 200 11.48 -21.51 1.59
CA LEU A 200 12.02 -22.26 0.44
C LEU A 200 10.94 -22.59 -0.61
N LYS A 201 9.72 -22.88 -0.19
CA LYS A 201 8.62 -23.11 -1.12
C LYS A 201 8.34 -21.86 -1.97
N ARG A 202 8.39 -20.68 -1.33
CA ARG A 202 8.22 -19.41 -2.03
C ARG A 202 9.34 -19.15 -3.02
N LEU A 203 10.57 -19.51 -2.69
CA LEU A 203 11.71 -19.41 -3.61
C LEU A 203 11.53 -20.29 -4.85
N VAL A 204 10.99 -21.52 -4.70
CA VAL A 204 10.64 -22.39 -5.84
C VAL A 204 9.59 -21.74 -6.73
N GLU A 205 8.50 -21.22 -6.16
CA GLU A 205 7.46 -20.51 -6.91
C GLU A 205 8.03 -19.32 -7.70
N ILE A 206 8.97 -18.58 -7.11
CA ILE A 206 9.62 -17.41 -7.74
C ILE A 206 10.56 -17.85 -8.87
N ASP A 207 11.34 -18.90 -8.66
CA ASP A 207 12.22 -19.45 -9.70
C ASP A 207 11.42 -19.90 -10.93
N GLU A 208 10.34 -20.65 -10.70
CA GLU A 208 9.42 -21.07 -11.76
C GLU A 208 8.76 -19.86 -12.47
N MET A 209 8.29 -18.89 -11.70
CA MET A 209 7.62 -17.69 -12.21
C MET A 209 8.52 -16.87 -13.16
N PHE A 210 9.78 -16.73 -12.81
CA PHE A 210 10.74 -15.91 -13.57
C PHE A 210 11.69 -16.73 -14.44
N HIS A 211 11.48 -18.05 -14.55
CA HIS A 211 12.25 -18.94 -15.44
C HIS A 211 13.77 -18.80 -15.24
N GLY A 212 14.22 -18.72 -14.00
CA GLY A 212 15.62 -18.57 -13.62
C GLY A 212 16.24 -17.19 -13.89
N GLN A 213 15.47 -16.18 -14.31
CA GLN A 213 15.99 -14.82 -14.50
C GLN A 213 16.24 -14.09 -13.19
N VAL A 214 15.65 -14.54 -12.09
CA VAL A 214 15.86 -14.07 -10.72
C VAL A 214 16.63 -15.14 -9.98
N LYS A 215 17.82 -14.80 -9.45
CA LYS A 215 18.54 -15.68 -8.54
C LYS A 215 17.79 -15.74 -7.21
N THR A 216 17.42 -16.91 -6.77
CA THR A 216 16.73 -17.12 -5.49
C THR A 216 17.74 -17.64 -4.45
N VAL A 217 17.71 -17.04 -3.24
CA VAL A 217 18.64 -17.37 -2.16
C VAL A 217 17.88 -17.52 -0.85
N ALA A 218 18.17 -18.57 -0.08
CA ALA A 218 17.65 -18.73 1.27
C ALA A 218 18.18 -17.61 2.18
N SER A 219 17.28 -16.85 2.78
CA SER A 219 17.63 -15.71 3.61
C SER A 219 18.28 -16.15 4.93
N SER A 220 19.43 -15.58 5.22
CA SER A 220 20.12 -15.65 6.50
C SER A 220 20.89 -14.36 6.73
N ALA A 221 21.31 -14.07 7.95
CA ALA A 221 22.14 -12.88 8.23
C ALA A 221 23.41 -12.86 7.38
N PHE A 222 24.04 -14.03 7.19
CA PHE A 222 25.23 -14.17 6.36
C PHE A 222 24.95 -13.87 4.88
N ALA A 223 23.88 -14.45 4.31
CA ALA A 223 23.52 -14.22 2.92
C ALA A 223 23.09 -12.75 2.68
N ILE A 224 22.34 -12.14 3.61
CA ILE A 224 21.98 -10.73 3.53
C ILE A 224 23.24 -9.86 3.48
N GLU A 225 24.20 -10.07 4.36
CA GLU A 225 25.45 -9.31 4.35
C GLU A 225 26.22 -9.52 3.05
N GLU A 226 26.40 -10.77 2.59
CA GLU A 226 27.12 -11.10 1.37
C GLU A 226 26.54 -10.40 0.15
N TYR A 227 25.23 -10.49 -0.06
CA TYR A 227 24.58 -9.92 -1.23
C TYR A 227 24.38 -8.41 -1.14
N CYS A 228 23.96 -7.87 0.02
CA CYS A 228 23.71 -6.44 0.18
C CYS A 228 25.00 -5.61 0.06
N THR A 229 26.13 -6.06 0.58
CA THR A 229 27.40 -5.33 0.47
C THR A 229 27.90 -5.20 -0.97
N GLN A 230 27.48 -6.10 -1.86
CA GLN A 230 27.81 -6.07 -3.28
C GLN A 230 26.73 -5.42 -4.14
N ALA A 231 25.57 -5.07 -3.58
CA ALA A 231 24.46 -4.49 -4.31
C ALA A 231 24.74 -3.05 -4.75
N ASP A 232 24.10 -2.64 -5.83
CA ASP A 232 23.95 -1.24 -6.23
C ASP A 232 22.61 -0.69 -5.72
N LEU A 233 21.58 -1.55 -5.69
CA LEU A 233 20.24 -1.25 -5.19
C LEU A 233 19.74 -2.39 -4.30
N VAL A 234 19.26 -2.05 -3.11
CA VAL A 234 18.61 -3.00 -2.19
C VAL A 234 17.14 -2.58 -1.99
N ILE A 235 16.22 -3.53 -2.13
CA ILE A 235 14.79 -3.34 -1.87
C ILE A 235 14.39 -4.10 -0.62
N GLY A 236 13.88 -3.38 0.38
CA GLY A 236 13.30 -3.94 1.59
C GLY A 236 11.79 -4.13 1.42
N GLY A 237 11.35 -5.36 1.21
CA GLY A 237 9.95 -5.71 0.94
C GLY A 237 9.36 -6.74 1.90
N VAL A 238 9.90 -6.86 3.12
CA VAL A 238 9.41 -7.80 4.13
C VAL A 238 8.26 -7.17 4.91
N LEU A 239 7.12 -7.86 4.88
CA LEU A 239 5.93 -7.49 5.64
C LEU A 239 5.55 -8.65 6.57
N ILE A 240 5.38 -8.33 7.86
CA ILE A 240 4.81 -9.26 8.85
C ILE A 240 3.45 -8.70 9.24
N PRO A 241 2.34 -9.37 8.90
CA PRO A 241 1.01 -8.90 9.25
C PRO A 241 0.87 -8.65 10.75
N GLY A 242 0.48 -7.42 11.13
CA GLY A 242 0.25 -7.06 12.54
C GLY A 242 1.49 -6.89 13.42
N ALA A 243 2.70 -6.93 12.86
CA ALA A 243 3.95 -6.76 13.60
C ALA A 243 4.90 -5.77 12.90
N ALA A 244 5.88 -5.25 13.65
CA ALA A 244 6.95 -4.45 13.08
C ALA A 244 7.83 -5.29 12.14
N ALA A 245 8.34 -4.67 11.08
CA ALA A 245 9.30 -5.31 10.19
C ALA A 245 10.61 -5.63 10.94
N PRO A 246 11.21 -6.81 10.73
CA PRO A 246 12.51 -7.13 11.32
C PRO A 246 13.61 -6.28 10.68
N LYS A 247 14.60 -5.86 11.48
CA LYS A 247 15.78 -5.17 10.97
C LYS A 247 16.75 -6.17 10.33
N LEU A 248 16.67 -6.28 9.00
CA LEU A 248 17.43 -7.28 8.22
C LEU A 248 18.81 -6.77 7.80
N VAL A 249 18.91 -5.47 7.44
CA VAL A 249 20.18 -4.85 7.07
C VAL A 249 20.63 -3.98 8.23
N THR A 250 21.75 -4.33 8.83
CA THR A 250 22.32 -3.61 9.98
C THR A 250 23.14 -2.40 9.52
N ASP A 251 23.34 -1.44 10.43
CA ASP A 251 24.21 -0.28 10.18
C ASP A 251 25.63 -0.70 9.76
N ALA A 252 26.18 -1.74 10.39
CA ALA A 252 27.48 -2.30 10.05
C ALA A 252 27.55 -2.88 8.63
N MET A 253 26.46 -3.46 8.12
CA MET A 253 26.37 -3.91 6.73
C MET A 253 26.33 -2.72 5.76
N VAL A 254 25.56 -1.69 6.08
CA VAL A 254 25.47 -0.47 5.26
C VAL A 254 26.80 0.25 5.16
N ALA A 255 27.56 0.30 6.25
CA ALA A 255 28.92 0.88 6.25
C ALA A 255 29.87 0.18 5.27
N LYS A 256 29.65 -1.11 4.98
CA LYS A 256 30.46 -1.92 4.04
C LYS A 256 29.95 -1.84 2.59
N MET A 257 28.78 -1.27 2.34
CA MET A 257 28.21 -1.19 1.00
C MET A 257 29.04 -0.26 0.08
N LYS A 258 28.86 -0.47 -1.21
CA LYS A 258 29.53 0.38 -2.21
C LYS A 258 29.08 1.85 -2.04
N PRO A 259 30.00 2.82 -2.06
CA PRO A 259 29.62 4.25 -1.98
C PRO A 259 28.62 4.66 -3.05
N GLY A 260 27.54 5.32 -2.61
CA GLY A 260 26.43 5.76 -3.47
C GLY A 260 25.46 4.65 -3.86
N SER A 261 25.51 3.46 -3.23
CA SER A 261 24.44 2.46 -3.33
C SER A 261 23.14 2.99 -2.71
N VAL A 262 22.02 2.45 -3.15
CA VAL A 262 20.67 2.90 -2.76
C VAL A 262 19.93 1.78 -2.06
N LEU A 263 19.26 2.12 -0.96
CA LEU A 263 18.37 1.22 -0.23
C LEU A 263 16.96 1.83 -0.23
N VAL A 264 15.98 1.09 -0.76
CA VAL A 264 14.56 1.50 -0.78
C VAL A 264 13.81 0.66 0.25
N ASP A 265 13.35 1.28 1.30
CA ASP A 265 12.60 0.61 2.38
C ASP A 265 11.10 0.73 2.14
N VAL A 266 10.53 -0.26 1.46
CA VAL A 266 9.08 -0.30 1.19
C VAL A 266 8.29 -0.67 2.46
N ALA A 267 8.94 -1.28 3.45
CA ALA A 267 8.34 -1.65 4.74
C ALA A 267 8.32 -0.50 5.76
N ILE A 268 8.62 0.73 5.35
CA ILE A 268 8.77 1.87 6.25
C ILE A 268 7.53 2.15 7.11
N ASP A 269 6.34 1.93 6.59
CA ASP A 269 5.07 2.09 7.31
C ASP A 269 4.95 1.13 8.51
N GLN A 270 5.77 0.06 8.53
CA GLN A 270 5.88 -0.90 9.64
C GLN A 270 7.22 -0.78 10.39
N GLY A 271 7.83 0.40 10.39
CA GLY A 271 9.09 0.69 11.05
C GLY A 271 10.33 0.43 10.21
N GLY A 272 10.18 -0.08 8.99
CA GLY A 272 11.28 -0.37 8.05
C GLY A 272 12.12 -1.59 8.40
N CYS A 273 12.72 -2.22 7.40
CA CYS A 273 13.55 -3.41 7.56
C CYS A 273 15.07 -3.13 7.52
N PHE A 274 15.49 -1.86 7.48
CA PHE A 274 16.90 -1.47 7.61
C PHE A 274 17.12 -0.73 8.93
N GLU A 275 18.24 -0.93 9.59
CA GLU A 275 18.66 -0.08 10.71
C GLU A 275 18.86 1.35 10.20
N GLY A 276 18.46 2.34 11.02
CA GLY A 276 18.51 3.75 10.66
C GLY A 276 17.38 4.23 9.72
N SER A 277 16.48 3.34 9.25
CA SER A 277 15.31 3.76 8.48
C SER A 277 14.39 4.65 9.31
N HIS A 278 13.99 5.78 8.73
CA HIS A 278 12.91 6.64 9.21
C HIS A 278 12.08 7.14 8.04
N ALA A 279 10.81 7.41 8.27
CA ALA A 279 9.91 7.84 7.21
C ALA A 279 10.33 9.18 6.61
N THR A 280 10.33 9.25 5.28
CA THR A 280 10.54 10.44 4.49
C THR A 280 9.28 10.81 3.70
N THR A 281 9.33 11.92 2.97
CA THR A 281 8.21 12.42 2.18
C THR A 281 8.56 12.46 0.69
N HIS A 282 7.55 12.62 -0.17
CA HIS A 282 7.80 12.80 -1.60
C HIS A 282 8.55 14.09 -1.94
N ALA A 283 8.49 15.10 -1.07
CA ALA A 283 9.22 16.36 -1.25
C ALA A 283 10.71 16.25 -0.90
N ASP A 284 11.04 15.42 0.09
CA ASP A 284 12.42 15.13 0.51
C ASP A 284 12.56 13.60 0.71
N PRO A 285 12.75 12.84 -0.39
CA PRO A 285 12.55 11.40 -0.39
C PRO A 285 13.75 10.60 0.12
N THR A 286 14.95 11.19 0.15
CA THR A 286 16.19 10.46 0.43
C THR A 286 17.03 11.10 1.51
N PHE A 287 17.77 10.28 2.25
CA PHE A 287 18.80 10.74 3.19
C PHE A 287 20.01 9.82 3.14
N LYS A 288 21.13 10.28 3.67
CA LYS A 288 22.37 9.50 3.69
C LYS A 288 22.52 8.73 4.98
N VAL A 289 22.93 7.46 4.84
CA VAL A 289 23.42 6.60 5.93
C VAL A 289 24.79 6.09 5.50
N HIS A 290 25.85 6.47 6.21
CA HIS A 290 27.23 6.29 5.77
C HIS A 290 27.45 6.85 4.34
N ASN A 291 27.86 6.00 3.41
CA ASN A 291 28.07 6.36 2.00
C ASN A 291 26.91 5.94 1.09
N SER A 292 25.81 5.46 1.65
CA SER A 292 24.63 4.99 0.91
C SER A 292 23.48 5.99 1.01
N LEU A 293 22.51 5.88 0.10
CA LEU A 293 21.27 6.65 0.10
C LEU A 293 20.11 5.75 0.53
N TYR A 294 19.31 6.22 1.48
CA TYR A 294 18.05 5.61 1.85
C TYR A 294 16.90 6.37 1.19
N TYR A 295 15.95 5.64 0.62
CA TYR A 295 14.66 6.11 0.16
C TYR A 295 13.58 5.42 1.01
N CYS A 296 12.92 6.18 1.88
CA CYS A 296 11.99 5.67 2.88
C CYS A 296 10.65 6.42 2.85
N VAL A 297 10.16 6.77 1.66
CA VAL A 297 8.90 7.50 1.53
C VAL A 297 7.73 6.63 1.94
N ALA A 298 7.02 7.09 2.97
CA ALA A 298 5.76 6.49 3.38
C ALA A 298 4.69 6.71 2.29
N ASN A 299 3.79 5.73 2.11
CA ASN A 299 2.72 5.81 1.13
C ASN A 299 3.20 5.99 -0.33
N MET A 300 4.21 5.25 -0.74
CA MET A 300 4.72 5.25 -2.13
C MET A 300 3.59 5.19 -3.19
N PRO A 301 2.55 4.34 -3.06
CA PRO A 301 1.47 4.27 -4.05
C PRO A 301 0.70 5.58 -4.25
N GLY A 302 0.73 6.50 -3.28
CA GLY A 302 0.11 7.82 -3.39
C GLY A 302 0.71 8.71 -4.47
N ALA A 303 1.97 8.46 -4.88
CA ALA A 303 2.64 9.23 -5.93
C ALA A 303 2.20 8.85 -7.36
N VAL A 304 1.52 7.74 -7.54
CA VAL A 304 0.98 7.28 -8.84
C VAL A 304 -0.53 7.05 -8.75
N PRO A 305 -1.29 8.08 -8.38
CA PRO A 305 -2.69 7.94 -7.97
C PRO A 305 -3.60 7.40 -9.08
N ALA A 306 -3.36 7.71 -10.35
CA ALA A 306 -4.13 7.18 -11.46
C ALA A 306 -4.07 5.64 -11.54
N THR A 307 -2.87 5.06 -11.38
CA THR A 307 -2.69 3.61 -11.34
C THR A 307 -3.25 3.02 -10.05
N SER A 308 -2.91 3.63 -8.91
CA SER A 308 -3.29 3.12 -7.58
C SER A 308 -4.80 3.15 -7.36
N THR A 309 -5.50 4.19 -7.80
CA THR A 309 -6.96 4.29 -7.75
C THR A 309 -7.61 3.16 -8.56
N ALA A 310 -7.16 2.94 -9.79
CA ALA A 310 -7.70 1.87 -10.63
C ALA A 310 -7.47 0.49 -10.00
N ALA A 311 -6.26 0.22 -9.51
CA ALA A 311 -5.91 -1.04 -8.88
C ALA A 311 -6.73 -1.30 -7.60
N LEU A 312 -6.88 -0.29 -6.75
CA LEU A 312 -7.66 -0.38 -5.51
C LEU A 312 -9.15 -0.56 -5.81
N SER A 313 -9.72 0.27 -6.69
CA SER A 313 -11.13 0.18 -7.09
C SER A 313 -11.49 -1.20 -7.62
N ASN A 314 -10.65 -1.77 -8.49
CA ASN A 314 -10.85 -3.13 -9.04
C ASN A 314 -10.88 -4.19 -7.93
N ALA A 315 -10.00 -4.09 -6.94
CA ALA A 315 -9.92 -5.06 -5.85
C ALA A 315 -11.09 -4.93 -4.85
N THR A 316 -11.50 -3.69 -4.54
CA THR A 316 -12.53 -3.41 -3.52
C THR A 316 -13.95 -3.55 -4.04
N LEU A 317 -14.18 -3.46 -5.36
CA LEU A 317 -15.52 -3.38 -5.97
C LEU A 317 -16.44 -4.53 -5.57
N LYS A 318 -15.96 -5.77 -5.59
CA LYS A 318 -16.80 -6.93 -5.22
C LYS A 318 -17.28 -6.86 -3.77
N TYR A 319 -16.46 -6.36 -2.86
CA TYR A 319 -16.79 -6.21 -1.45
C TYR A 319 -17.70 -5.00 -1.24
N SER A 320 -17.45 -3.89 -1.93
CA SER A 320 -18.33 -2.71 -1.92
C SER A 320 -19.74 -3.07 -2.40
N LEU A 321 -19.86 -3.86 -3.48
CA LEU A 321 -21.13 -4.37 -3.96
C LEU A 321 -21.80 -5.33 -2.96
N ALA A 322 -21.03 -6.23 -2.32
CA ALA A 322 -21.59 -7.12 -1.30
C ALA A 322 -22.16 -6.34 -0.12
N LEU A 323 -21.42 -5.36 0.39
CA LEU A 323 -21.86 -4.48 1.48
C LEU A 323 -23.09 -3.65 1.08
N ALA A 324 -23.08 -3.09 -0.13
CA ALA A 324 -24.19 -2.26 -0.62
C ALA A 324 -25.47 -3.06 -0.87
N ASN A 325 -25.36 -4.27 -1.47
CA ASN A 325 -26.49 -5.11 -1.82
C ASN A 325 -27.15 -5.79 -0.61
N LYS A 326 -26.35 -6.21 0.37
CA LYS A 326 -26.79 -7.10 1.46
C LYS A 326 -26.87 -6.42 2.82
N GLY A 327 -26.24 -5.24 2.97
CA GLY A 327 -25.91 -4.68 4.27
C GLY A 327 -24.69 -5.41 4.89
N TRP A 328 -24.03 -4.78 5.84
CA TRP A 328 -22.78 -5.30 6.39
C TRP A 328 -22.96 -6.63 7.14
N GLN A 329 -24.04 -6.82 7.93
CA GLN A 329 -24.27 -8.05 8.69
C GLN A 329 -24.30 -9.27 7.77
N LYS A 330 -25.20 -9.25 6.80
CA LYS A 330 -25.35 -10.36 5.86
C LYS A 330 -24.13 -10.57 4.99
N ALA A 331 -23.45 -9.48 4.61
CA ALA A 331 -22.24 -9.57 3.80
C ALA A 331 -21.09 -10.31 4.54
N ILE A 332 -20.89 -10.03 5.85
CA ILE A 332 -19.88 -10.73 6.65
C ILE A 332 -20.30 -12.16 7.04
N GLU A 333 -21.59 -12.43 7.17
CA GLU A 333 -22.09 -13.80 7.42
C GLU A 333 -21.83 -14.74 6.22
N GLU A 334 -21.90 -14.20 5.01
CA GLU A 334 -21.73 -14.97 3.77
C GLU A 334 -20.29 -14.98 3.25
N ASP A 335 -19.41 -14.08 3.71
CA ASP A 335 -18.02 -13.96 3.28
C ASP A 335 -17.08 -13.84 4.49
N ALA A 336 -16.43 -14.94 4.83
CA ALA A 336 -15.48 -15.00 5.94
C ALA A 336 -14.29 -14.05 5.76
N ALA A 337 -13.88 -13.78 4.52
CA ALA A 337 -12.82 -12.81 4.25
C ALA A 337 -13.26 -11.40 4.61
N LEU A 338 -14.48 -11.03 4.25
CA LEU A 338 -15.05 -9.73 4.61
C LEU A 338 -15.32 -9.63 6.11
N ALA A 339 -15.69 -10.73 6.78
CA ALA A 339 -15.85 -10.79 8.23
C ALA A 339 -14.54 -10.42 8.97
N ALA A 340 -13.39 -10.89 8.48
CA ALA A 340 -12.09 -10.51 9.02
C ALA A 340 -11.80 -9.00 8.86
N GLY A 341 -12.50 -8.33 7.94
CA GLY A 341 -12.44 -6.87 7.75
C GLY A 341 -13.10 -6.07 8.87
N LEU A 342 -14.02 -6.64 9.65
CA LEU A 342 -14.75 -5.92 10.68
C LEU A 342 -13.84 -5.53 11.86
N ASN A 343 -13.49 -4.26 11.95
CA ASN A 343 -12.57 -3.76 12.97
C ASN A 343 -13.28 -3.12 14.17
N VAL A 344 -14.33 -2.31 13.91
CA VAL A 344 -15.11 -1.68 14.99
C VAL A 344 -16.61 -1.73 14.65
N HIS A 345 -17.43 -2.03 15.64
CA HIS A 345 -18.87 -1.97 15.53
C HIS A 345 -19.52 -1.53 16.86
N GLU A 346 -20.48 -0.62 16.81
CA GLU A 346 -21.20 -0.06 17.97
C GLU A 346 -20.31 0.30 19.16
N GLY A 347 -19.19 0.97 18.87
CA GLY A 347 -18.26 1.42 19.90
C GLY A 347 -17.36 0.33 20.51
N LYS A 348 -17.30 -0.87 19.91
CA LYS A 348 -16.46 -1.98 20.34
C LYS A 348 -15.44 -2.35 19.28
N ILE A 349 -14.20 -2.59 19.70
CA ILE A 349 -13.16 -3.16 18.83
C ILE A 349 -13.48 -4.65 18.62
N MET A 350 -13.59 -5.05 17.36
CA MET A 350 -13.91 -6.43 16.95
C MET A 350 -12.65 -7.20 16.52
N TYR A 351 -11.60 -6.49 16.06
CA TYR A 351 -10.38 -7.09 15.55
C TYR A 351 -9.33 -7.23 16.65
N ALA A 352 -8.91 -8.46 16.93
CA ALA A 352 -8.06 -8.78 18.08
C ALA A 352 -6.71 -8.02 18.11
N ALA A 353 -6.06 -7.84 16.96
CA ALA A 353 -4.78 -7.12 16.91
C ALA A 353 -4.93 -5.63 17.26
N VAL A 354 -6.04 -4.99 16.88
CA VAL A 354 -6.35 -3.61 17.29
C VAL A 354 -6.64 -3.54 18.78
N ALA A 355 -7.40 -4.50 19.32
CA ALA A 355 -7.66 -4.58 20.76
C ALA A 355 -6.35 -4.74 21.56
N ALA A 356 -5.44 -5.60 21.10
CA ALA A 356 -4.15 -5.82 21.75
C ALA A 356 -3.23 -4.57 21.72
N ALA A 357 -3.34 -3.76 20.66
CA ALA A 357 -2.52 -2.55 20.50
C ALA A 357 -2.97 -1.40 21.41
N HIS A 358 -4.24 -1.38 21.82
CA HIS A 358 -4.82 -0.26 22.58
C HIS A 358 -5.21 -0.61 24.03
N GLY A 359 -5.07 -1.85 24.44
CA GLY A 359 -5.23 -2.34 25.83
C GLY A 359 -6.66 -2.57 26.21
#